data_d36a8606f976fab9c8e76062071dc58b
#
_entry.id   d36a8606f976fab9c8e76062071dc58b
#
_cell.length_a   1.000
_cell.length_b   1.000
_cell.length_c   1.000
_cell.angle_alpha   90.00
_cell.angle_beta   90.00
_cell.angle_gamma   90.00
#
_symmetry.space_group_name_H-M   'P 1'
#
loop_
_entity.id
_entity.type
_entity.pdbx_description
1 polymer ?
#
loop_
_entity_poly.entity_id
_entity_poly.type
_entity_poly.pdbx_seq_one_letter_code
_entity_poly.pdbx_strand_id
1 'polypeptide(L)'
;MISKYSDEKIDMHPKSWLSNYRQLSVWYLIKMGLFYSVLGLVVASIIGGIEYVAFDYEEPVVPISFVQIIMAGPVEETFFFGIPFSISGNPYVVLVTGLFWATIHIFNAQLADEVGFSYSTVGFAIPHIFFSLRAWKSGKGWFTIPFHSAWNAMIFGLSVAAGEIPLMIVDKNEPAIDIVIAIISIILMGITFPLYRWRLKREAKKNFRET
;
A
#
# COMPACT_ATOMS: atom_id res chain seq x y z
N MET A 1 -11.89 7.62 30.50
CA MET A 1 -12.99 7.02 29.70
C MET A 1 -12.37 6.14 28.64
N ILE A 2 -12.42 4.82 28.81
CA ILE A 2 -11.96 3.85 27.81
C ILE A 2 -13.08 3.78 26.78
N SER A 3 -12.87 4.37 25.60
CA SER A 3 -13.77 4.27 24.47
C SER A 3 -13.95 2.80 24.14
N LYS A 4 -15.18 2.29 24.24
CA LYS A 4 -15.57 0.97 23.77
C LYS A 4 -15.21 0.88 22.26
N TYR A 5 -14.09 0.21 21.97
CA TYR A 5 -13.82 -0.25 20.61
C TYR A 5 -14.88 -1.32 20.31
N SER A 6 -15.89 -0.96 19.53
CA SER A 6 -16.82 -1.97 19.04
C SER A 6 -16.03 -2.92 18.14
N ASP A 7 -16.21 -4.23 18.35
CA ASP A 7 -15.81 -5.30 17.42
C ASP A 7 -16.66 -5.16 16.15
N GLU A 8 -16.34 -4.14 15.35
CA GLU A 8 -17.07 -3.90 14.10
C GLU A 8 -16.70 -5.00 13.10
N LYS A 9 -17.72 -5.63 12.56
CA LYS A 9 -17.59 -6.44 11.34
C LYS A 9 -16.85 -5.62 10.28
N ILE A 10 -15.96 -6.25 9.54
CA ILE A 10 -15.29 -5.61 8.40
C ILE A 10 -16.38 -5.16 7.44
N ASP A 11 -16.63 -3.86 7.40
CA ASP A 11 -17.62 -3.29 6.51
C ASP A 11 -16.97 -3.06 5.15
N MET A 12 -17.30 -3.94 4.22
CA MET A 12 -16.80 -3.97 2.85
C MET A 12 -17.51 -2.97 1.94
N HIS A 13 -18.59 -2.32 2.42
CA HIS A 13 -19.36 -1.45 1.56
C HIS A 13 -18.57 -0.17 1.21
N PRO A 14 -18.42 0.20 -0.08
CA PRO A 14 -17.65 1.38 -0.50
C PRO A 14 -18.04 2.69 0.20
N LYS A 15 -19.32 2.88 0.52
CA LYS A 15 -19.79 4.06 1.27
C LYS A 15 -19.18 4.17 2.67
N SER A 16 -18.86 3.05 3.32
CA SER A 16 -18.24 3.06 4.65
C SER A 16 -16.82 3.61 4.61
N TRP A 17 -16.11 3.45 3.49
CA TRP A 17 -14.75 3.95 3.32
C TRP A 17 -14.69 5.47 3.18
N LEU A 18 -15.75 6.06 2.64
CA LEU A 18 -15.89 7.49 2.45
C LEU A 18 -16.62 8.17 3.62
N SER A 19 -17.29 7.40 4.46
CA SER A 19 -18.05 7.90 5.61
C SER A 19 -17.15 8.20 6.82
N ASN A 20 -17.73 8.77 7.84
CA ASN A 20 -17.17 9.40 9.02
C ASN A 20 -15.88 8.80 9.58
N TYR A 21 -14.98 9.70 10.03
CA TYR A 21 -13.76 9.43 10.75
C TYR A 21 -14.05 8.58 12.00
N ARG A 22 -13.51 7.35 12.05
CA ARG A 22 -13.53 6.48 13.23
C ARG A 22 -12.12 6.06 13.57
N GLN A 23 -11.76 6.16 14.84
CA GLN A 23 -10.52 5.58 15.33
C GLN A 23 -10.67 4.05 15.34
N LEU A 24 -9.87 3.37 14.53
CA LEU A 24 -9.80 1.91 14.49
C LEU A 24 -8.74 1.40 15.46
N SER A 25 -8.93 0.19 16.02
CA SER A 25 -7.86 -0.46 16.78
C SER A 25 -6.75 -0.95 15.85
N VAL A 26 -5.52 -1.07 16.35
CA VAL A 26 -4.42 -1.66 15.58
C VAL A 26 -4.74 -3.09 15.19
N TRP A 27 -5.38 -3.84 16.08
CA TRP A 27 -5.79 -5.21 15.81
C TRP A 27 -6.82 -5.31 14.67
N TYR A 28 -7.75 -4.37 14.60
CA TYR A 28 -8.68 -4.28 13.48
C TYR A 28 -7.94 -3.97 12.16
N LEU A 29 -6.94 -3.07 12.21
CA LEU A 29 -6.13 -2.76 11.04
C LEU A 29 -5.31 -3.96 10.56
N ILE A 30 -4.77 -4.78 11.47
CA ILE A 30 -4.09 -6.03 11.10
C ILE A 30 -5.04 -6.96 10.36
N LYS A 31 -6.21 -7.25 10.93
CA LYS A 31 -7.22 -8.10 10.29
C LYS A 31 -7.64 -7.58 8.92
N MET A 32 -7.89 -6.28 8.84
CA MET A 32 -8.28 -5.61 7.61
C MET A 32 -7.17 -5.65 6.56
N GLY A 33 -5.92 -5.37 6.96
CA GLY A 33 -4.76 -5.45 6.08
C GLY A 33 -4.59 -6.85 5.52
N LEU A 34 -4.60 -7.88 6.36
CA LEU A 34 -4.50 -9.28 5.92
C LEU A 34 -5.65 -9.64 4.98
N PHE A 35 -6.88 -9.25 5.30
CA PHE A 35 -8.03 -9.51 4.44
C PHE A 35 -7.86 -8.90 3.04
N TYR A 36 -7.53 -7.61 2.96
CA TYR A 36 -7.34 -6.95 1.66
C TYR A 36 -6.12 -7.47 0.90
N SER A 37 -5.06 -7.85 1.62
CA SER A 37 -3.88 -8.44 0.99
C SER A 37 -4.17 -9.82 0.39
N VAL A 38 -4.90 -10.69 1.11
CA VAL A 38 -5.33 -11.98 0.57
C VAL A 38 -6.32 -11.80 -0.59
N LEU A 39 -7.25 -10.85 -0.49
CA LEU A 39 -8.14 -10.50 -1.60
C LEU A 39 -7.34 -10.05 -2.82
N GLY A 40 -6.31 -9.22 -2.62
CA GLY A 40 -5.40 -8.78 -3.66
C GLY A 40 -4.68 -9.95 -4.35
N LEU A 41 -4.15 -10.90 -3.56
CA LEU A 41 -3.55 -12.13 -4.08
C LEU A 41 -4.52 -12.91 -4.98
N VAL A 42 -5.74 -13.14 -4.50
CA VAL A 42 -6.75 -13.88 -5.26
C VAL A 42 -7.08 -13.17 -6.58
N VAL A 43 -7.30 -11.85 -6.53
CA VAL A 43 -7.62 -11.07 -7.75
C VAL A 43 -6.44 -11.06 -8.71
N ALA A 44 -5.22 -10.85 -8.22
CA ALA A 44 -4.00 -10.89 -9.03
C ALA A 44 -3.80 -12.25 -9.70
N SER A 45 -3.98 -13.34 -8.95
CA SER A 45 -3.89 -14.70 -9.49
C SER A 45 -4.95 -14.98 -10.59
N ILE A 46 -6.16 -14.45 -10.43
CA ILE A 46 -7.21 -14.58 -11.46
C ILE A 46 -6.81 -13.80 -12.73
N ILE A 47 -6.31 -12.57 -12.57
CA ILE A 47 -5.88 -11.74 -13.71
C ILE A 47 -4.71 -12.42 -14.42
N GLY A 48 -3.65 -12.81 -13.71
CA GLY A 48 -2.50 -13.51 -14.30
C GLY A 48 -2.88 -14.83 -14.97
N GLY A 49 -3.81 -15.60 -14.37
CA GLY A 49 -4.34 -16.80 -14.99
C GLY A 49 -5.11 -16.54 -16.30
N ILE A 50 -5.87 -15.44 -16.37
CA ILE A 50 -6.55 -15.01 -17.60
C ILE A 50 -5.51 -14.59 -18.65
N GLU A 51 -4.48 -13.84 -18.27
CA GLU A 51 -3.41 -13.40 -19.17
C GLU A 51 -2.67 -14.60 -19.76
N TYR A 52 -2.33 -15.58 -18.93
CA TYR A 52 -1.69 -16.81 -19.37
C TYR A 52 -2.56 -17.60 -20.36
N VAL A 53 -3.84 -17.85 -20.00
CA VAL A 53 -4.73 -18.71 -20.84
C VAL A 53 -5.19 -18.01 -22.11
N ALA A 54 -5.48 -16.71 -22.04
CA ALA A 54 -6.08 -15.98 -23.17
C ALA A 54 -5.03 -15.44 -24.16
N PHE A 55 -3.82 -15.12 -23.67
CA PHE A 55 -2.81 -14.40 -24.44
C PHE A 55 -1.45 -15.11 -24.51
N ASP A 56 -1.31 -16.28 -23.86
CA ASP A 56 -0.03 -17.00 -23.71
C ASP A 56 1.09 -16.10 -23.16
N TYR A 57 0.70 -15.25 -22.20
CA TYR A 57 1.54 -14.22 -21.62
C TYR A 57 1.87 -14.54 -20.16
N GLU A 58 3.16 -14.64 -19.86
CA GLU A 58 3.68 -14.70 -18.49
C GLU A 58 4.25 -13.33 -18.12
N GLU A 59 3.85 -12.83 -16.96
CA GLU A 59 4.41 -11.58 -16.48
C GLU A 59 5.92 -11.73 -16.19
N PRO A 60 6.73 -10.78 -16.68
CA PRO A 60 8.17 -10.82 -16.43
C PRO A 60 8.49 -10.62 -14.96
N VAL A 61 9.51 -11.34 -14.49
CA VAL A 61 10.04 -11.16 -13.14
C VAL A 61 11.02 -9.99 -13.13
N VAL A 62 10.61 -8.88 -12.55
CA VAL A 62 11.44 -7.67 -12.43
C VAL A 62 12.51 -7.86 -11.36
N PRO A 63 13.80 -7.71 -11.67
CA PRO A 63 14.87 -7.76 -10.68
C PRO A 63 14.74 -6.59 -9.69
N ILE A 64 14.70 -6.90 -8.40
CA ILE A 64 14.52 -5.92 -7.34
C ILE A 64 15.38 -6.26 -6.14
N SER A 65 16.02 -5.27 -5.51
CA SER A 65 16.79 -5.52 -4.29
C SER A 65 15.87 -5.69 -3.08
N PHE A 66 16.37 -6.39 -2.05
CA PHE A 66 15.65 -6.53 -0.79
C PHE A 66 15.38 -5.17 -0.11
N VAL A 67 16.30 -4.20 -0.28
CA VAL A 67 16.12 -2.84 0.22
C VAL A 67 14.94 -2.15 -0.47
N GLN A 68 14.82 -2.29 -1.79
CA GLN A 68 13.70 -1.73 -2.56
C GLN A 68 12.36 -2.35 -2.13
N ILE A 69 12.32 -3.67 -1.91
CA ILE A 69 11.12 -4.37 -1.41
C ILE A 69 10.65 -3.78 -0.07
N ILE A 70 11.57 -3.59 0.88
CA ILE A 70 11.23 -3.05 2.20
C ILE A 70 10.90 -1.56 2.12
N MET A 71 11.64 -0.78 1.33
CA MET A 71 11.45 0.66 1.24
C MET A 71 10.25 1.07 0.39
N ALA A 72 9.64 0.15 -0.37
CA ALA A 72 8.37 0.40 -1.04
C ALA A 72 7.28 0.90 -0.05
N GLY A 73 7.14 0.26 1.10
CA GLY A 73 6.20 0.70 2.13
C GLY A 73 6.38 2.17 2.53
N PRO A 74 7.55 2.61 3.04
CA PRO A 74 7.80 4.01 3.37
C PRO A 74 7.59 4.97 2.20
N VAL A 75 8.07 4.65 1.01
CA VAL A 75 7.96 5.54 -0.16
C VAL A 75 6.51 5.63 -0.63
N GLU A 76 5.89 4.52 -0.92
CA GLU A 76 4.59 4.47 -1.57
C GLU A 76 3.47 4.91 -0.63
N GLU A 77 3.48 4.43 0.62
CA GLU A 77 2.47 4.82 1.60
C GLU A 77 2.55 6.30 1.97
N THR A 78 3.73 6.87 2.04
CA THR A 78 3.84 8.29 2.36
C THR A 78 3.51 9.17 1.18
N PHE A 79 4.03 8.85 -0.02
CA PHE A 79 3.87 9.69 -1.21
C PHE A 79 2.46 9.64 -1.79
N PHE A 80 1.89 8.44 -1.97
CA PHE A 80 0.60 8.29 -2.64
C PHE A 80 -0.61 8.37 -1.69
N PHE A 81 -0.43 8.12 -0.39
CA PHE A 81 -1.53 8.10 0.57
C PHE A 81 -1.35 9.11 1.69
N GLY A 82 -0.23 9.09 2.39
CA GLY A 82 -0.01 9.89 3.59
C GLY A 82 0.06 11.38 3.35
N ILE A 83 0.85 11.85 2.39
CA ILE A 83 0.96 13.28 2.03
C ILE A 83 -0.35 13.78 1.45
N PRO A 84 -0.97 13.12 0.44
CA PRO A 84 -2.26 13.55 -0.11
C PRO A 84 -3.36 13.67 0.95
N PHE A 85 -3.46 12.69 1.85
CA PHE A 85 -4.41 12.75 2.96
C PHE A 85 -4.11 13.91 3.91
N SER A 86 -2.84 14.07 4.29
CA SER A 86 -2.42 15.11 5.26
C SER A 86 -2.70 16.52 4.76
N ILE A 87 -2.51 16.75 3.47
CA ILE A 87 -2.76 18.07 2.85
C ILE A 87 -4.26 18.31 2.67
N SER A 88 -4.97 17.39 2.03
CA SER A 88 -6.36 17.59 1.61
C SER A 88 -7.38 17.24 2.70
N GLY A 89 -7.15 16.20 3.47
CA GLY A 89 -8.13 15.53 4.33
C GLY A 89 -9.33 14.94 3.56
N ASN A 90 -9.24 14.95 2.25
CA ASN A 90 -10.29 14.46 1.38
C ASN A 90 -9.97 13.03 0.91
N PRO A 91 -10.82 12.03 1.24
CA PRO A 91 -10.60 10.65 0.84
C PRO A 91 -10.59 10.46 -0.70
N TYR A 92 -11.28 11.30 -1.45
CA TYR A 92 -11.25 11.21 -2.92
C TYR A 92 -9.89 11.56 -3.51
N VAL A 93 -9.14 12.49 -2.89
CA VAL A 93 -7.76 12.79 -3.32
C VAL A 93 -6.88 11.57 -3.12
N VAL A 94 -7.01 10.90 -1.98
CA VAL A 94 -6.27 9.66 -1.68
C VAL A 94 -6.65 8.52 -2.64
N LEU A 95 -7.93 8.42 -2.99
CA LEU A 95 -8.38 7.44 -3.98
C LEU A 95 -7.74 7.70 -5.35
N VAL A 96 -7.73 8.96 -5.81
CA VAL A 96 -7.13 9.33 -7.10
C VAL A 96 -5.62 9.07 -7.11
N THR A 97 -4.90 9.48 -6.06
CA THR A 97 -3.44 9.22 -5.97
C THR A 97 -3.12 7.73 -5.83
N GLY A 98 -3.97 6.97 -5.15
CA GLY A 98 -3.87 5.52 -5.07
C GLY A 98 -4.12 4.83 -6.42
N LEU A 99 -5.11 5.28 -7.20
CA LEU A 99 -5.33 4.78 -8.56
C LEU A 99 -4.14 5.11 -9.48
N PHE A 100 -3.56 6.29 -9.34
CA PHE A 100 -2.33 6.64 -10.06
C PHE A 100 -1.17 5.71 -9.68
N TRP A 101 -0.99 5.44 -8.37
CA TRP A 101 -0.02 4.46 -7.88
C TRP A 101 -0.25 3.07 -8.49
N ALA A 102 -1.50 2.57 -8.51
CA ALA A 102 -1.84 1.29 -9.12
C ALA A 102 -1.51 1.28 -10.64
N THR A 103 -1.77 2.38 -11.33
CA THR A 103 -1.49 2.51 -12.77
C THR A 103 0.00 2.47 -13.07
N ILE A 104 0.84 3.10 -12.23
CA ILE A 104 2.31 3.06 -12.40
C ILE A 104 2.82 1.61 -12.34
N HIS A 105 2.25 0.77 -11.46
CA HIS A 105 2.69 -0.61 -11.32
C HIS A 105 2.44 -1.48 -12.56
N ILE A 106 1.53 -1.10 -13.45
CA ILE A 106 1.35 -1.77 -14.75
C ILE A 106 2.63 -1.70 -15.59
N PHE A 107 3.45 -0.67 -15.37
CA PHE A 107 4.68 -0.42 -16.12
C PHE A 107 5.94 -0.97 -15.42
N ASN A 108 5.80 -1.83 -14.40
CA ASN A 108 6.96 -2.38 -13.69
C ASN A 108 7.91 -3.15 -14.62
N ALA A 109 7.37 -3.87 -15.61
CA ALA A 109 8.18 -4.61 -16.58
C ALA A 109 9.11 -3.69 -17.38
N GLN A 110 8.64 -2.52 -17.81
CA GLN A 110 9.44 -1.56 -18.59
C GLN A 110 10.59 -0.94 -17.78
N LEU A 111 10.46 -0.87 -16.45
CA LEU A 111 11.56 -0.41 -15.59
C LEU A 111 12.75 -1.37 -15.55
N ALA A 112 12.54 -2.63 -15.98
CA ALA A 112 13.58 -3.64 -16.08
C ALA A 112 13.96 -3.97 -17.54
N ASP A 113 13.65 -3.07 -18.48
CA ASP A 113 13.88 -3.28 -19.93
C ASP A 113 13.17 -4.54 -20.49
N GLU A 114 12.11 -5.00 -19.82
CA GLU A 114 11.31 -6.12 -20.24
C GLU A 114 10.11 -5.68 -21.09
N VAL A 115 9.70 -6.55 -22.01
CA VAL A 115 8.53 -6.28 -22.88
C VAL A 115 7.29 -6.83 -22.21
N GLY A 116 6.27 -5.98 -22.06
CA GLY A 116 4.99 -6.38 -21.51
C GLY A 116 4.44 -5.42 -20.44
N PHE A 117 3.31 -5.78 -19.85
CA PHE A 117 2.63 -5.00 -18.82
C PHE A 117 2.23 -5.92 -17.67
N SER A 118 2.41 -5.46 -16.44
CA SER A 118 2.09 -6.22 -15.22
C SER A 118 0.64 -5.95 -14.77
N TYR A 119 -0.35 -6.46 -15.48
CA TYR A 119 -1.76 -6.19 -15.13
C TYR A 119 -2.20 -6.87 -13.85
N SER A 120 -1.62 -7.99 -13.47
CA SER A 120 -1.92 -8.68 -12.20
C SER A 120 -1.63 -7.80 -11.00
N THR A 121 -0.66 -6.88 -11.12
CA THR A 121 -0.33 -5.92 -10.06
C THR A 121 -1.51 -5.01 -9.69
N VAL A 122 -2.43 -4.73 -10.63
CA VAL A 122 -3.66 -3.98 -10.35
C VAL A 122 -4.57 -4.75 -9.38
N GLY A 123 -4.54 -6.08 -9.46
CA GLY A 123 -5.26 -6.96 -8.55
C GLY A 123 -4.83 -6.78 -7.09
N PHE A 124 -3.54 -6.60 -6.84
CA PHE A 124 -3.02 -6.24 -5.52
C PHE A 124 -3.33 -4.80 -5.13
N ALA A 125 -3.13 -3.89 -6.07
CA ALA A 125 -3.17 -2.46 -5.81
C ALA A 125 -4.56 -1.97 -5.38
N ILE A 126 -5.63 -2.40 -6.03
CA ILE A 126 -6.98 -1.91 -5.73
C ILE A 126 -7.41 -2.22 -4.30
N PRO A 127 -7.34 -3.47 -3.78
CA PRO A 127 -7.64 -3.75 -2.39
C PRO A 127 -6.74 -2.99 -1.41
N HIS A 128 -5.45 -2.81 -1.74
CA HIS A 128 -4.52 -2.07 -0.92
C HIS A 128 -4.90 -0.58 -0.79
N ILE A 129 -5.38 0.06 -1.86
CA ILE A 129 -5.88 1.45 -1.82
C ILE A 129 -6.95 1.60 -0.73
N PHE A 130 -7.89 0.67 -0.64
CA PHE A 130 -8.95 0.74 0.36
C PHE A 130 -8.43 0.52 1.78
N PHE A 131 -7.49 -0.38 1.96
CA PHE A 131 -6.82 -0.57 3.24
C PHE A 131 -6.11 0.71 3.68
N SER A 132 -5.25 1.28 2.84
CA SER A 132 -4.48 2.49 3.13
C SER A 132 -5.39 3.68 3.38
N LEU A 133 -6.38 3.91 2.52
CA LEU A 133 -7.37 4.96 2.72
C LEU A 133 -8.05 4.86 4.10
N ARG A 134 -8.48 3.68 4.49
CA ARG A 134 -9.12 3.43 5.78
C ARG A 134 -8.17 3.70 6.95
N ALA A 135 -6.93 3.23 6.87
CA ALA A 135 -5.93 3.40 7.91
C ALA A 135 -5.53 4.87 8.07
N TRP A 136 -5.24 5.59 7.00
CA TRP A 136 -4.89 7.01 7.04
C TRP A 136 -6.04 7.86 7.60
N LYS A 137 -7.28 7.58 7.20
CA LYS A 137 -8.47 8.25 7.70
C LYS A 137 -8.75 7.96 9.17
N SER A 138 -8.37 6.80 9.68
CA SER A 138 -8.60 6.40 11.08
C SER A 138 -7.65 7.04 12.09
N GLY A 139 -6.69 7.83 11.66
CA GLY A 139 -5.65 8.38 12.53
C GLY A 139 -4.44 7.48 12.74
N LYS A 140 -4.39 6.32 12.07
CA LYS A 140 -3.33 5.31 12.21
C LYS A 140 -2.64 4.96 10.89
N GLY A 141 -2.59 5.89 9.94
CA GLY A 141 -1.98 5.68 8.64
C GLY A 141 -0.54 5.21 8.70
N TRP A 142 0.24 5.65 9.71
CA TRP A 142 1.59 5.17 9.96
C TRP A 142 1.71 3.64 10.02
N PHE A 143 0.62 2.93 10.34
CA PHE A 143 0.59 1.47 10.43
C PHE A 143 0.72 0.81 9.06
N THR A 144 0.22 1.44 7.98
CA THR A 144 0.31 0.88 6.63
C THR A 144 1.74 0.76 6.15
N ILE A 145 2.63 1.63 6.60
CA ILE A 145 4.05 1.64 6.20
C ILE A 145 4.74 0.31 6.54
N PRO A 146 4.89 -0.08 7.84
CA PRO A 146 5.51 -1.35 8.16
C PRO A 146 4.69 -2.55 7.70
N PHE A 147 3.37 -2.43 7.62
CA PHE A 147 2.52 -3.49 7.11
C PHE A 147 2.81 -3.78 5.63
N HIS A 148 2.89 -2.76 4.79
CA HIS A 148 3.21 -2.88 3.37
C HIS A 148 4.61 -3.48 3.16
N SER A 149 5.61 -2.95 3.85
CA SER A 149 6.98 -3.50 3.81
C SER A 149 7.04 -4.97 4.21
N ALA A 150 6.37 -5.35 5.30
CA ALA A 150 6.33 -6.73 5.77
C ALA A 150 5.59 -7.64 4.80
N TRP A 151 4.49 -7.17 4.22
CA TRP A 151 3.74 -7.91 3.21
C TRP A 151 4.58 -8.18 1.97
N ASN A 152 5.24 -7.16 1.43
CA ASN A 152 6.12 -7.32 0.27
C ASN A 152 7.26 -8.31 0.57
N ALA A 153 7.95 -8.14 1.71
CA ALA A 153 9.02 -9.05 2.11
C ALA A 153 8.54 -10.50 2.26
N MET A 154 7.32 -10.70 2.77
CA MET A 154 6.73 -12.03 2.90
C MET A 154 6.42 -12.65 1.54
N ILE A 155 5.78 -11.92 0.63
CA ILE A 155 5.42 -12.43 -0.71
C ILE A 155 6.69 -12.77 -1.49
N PHE A 156 7.67 -11.87 -1.56
CA PHE A 156 8.93 -12.15 -2.24
C PHE A 156 9.68 -13.33 -1.60
N GLY A 157 9.70 -13.41 -0.26
CA GLY A 157 10.31 -14.54 0.44
C GLY A 157 9.64 -15.87 0.15
N LEU A 158 8.32 -15.90 0.04
CA LEU A 158 7.55 -17.10 -0.34
C LEU A 158 7.80 -17.49 -1.80
N SER A 159 7.83 -16.54 -2.73
CA SER A 159 8.10 -16.81 -4.15
C SER A 159 9.53 -17.34 -4.36
N VAL A 160 10.51 -16.82 -3.61
CA VAL A 160 11.88 -17.36 -3.62
C VAL A 160 11.92 -18.80 -3.05
N ALA A 161 11.21 -19.03 -1.93
CA ALA A 161 11.16 -20.35 -1.30
C ALA A 161 10.42 -21.40 -2.16
N ALA A 162 9.44 -20.97 -2.94
CA ALA A 162 8.72 -21.81 -3.90
C ALA A 162 9.53 -22.07 -5.20
N GLY A 163 10.65 -21.36 -5.39
CA GLY A 163 11.47 -21.47 -6.61
C GLY A 163 10.88 -20.72 -7.83
N GLU A 164 9.85 -19.93 -7.62
CA GLU A 164 9.25 -19.10 -8.67
C GLU A 164 10.17 -17.94 -9.07
N ILE A 165 10.90 -17.38 -8.09
CA ILE A 165 11.87 -16.30 -8.31
C ILE A 165 13.24 -16.78 -7.87
N PRO A 166 14.28 -16.76 -8.75
CA PRO A 166 15.64 -17.04 -8.35
C PRO A 166 16.13 -16.03 -7.30
N LEU A 167 16.80 -16.51 -6.25
CA LEU A 167 17.34 -15.64 -5.19
C LEU A 167 18.26 -14.52 -5.74
N MET A 168 19.01 -14.82 -6.82
CA MET A 168 19.89 -13.83 -7.48
C MET A 168 19.13 -12.64 -8.07
N ILE A 169 17.84 -12.76 -8.39
CA ILE A 169 17.02 -11.66 -8.90
C ILE A 169 16.64 -10.73 -7.75
N VAL A 170 16.38 -11.29 -6.58
CA VAL A 170 16.07 -10.52 -5.36
C VAL A 170 17.32 -9.89 -4.75
N ASP A 171 18.49 -10.46 -5.04
CA ASP A 171 19.78 -9.99 -4.54
C ASP A 171 20.51 -9.07 -5.55
N LYS A 172 19.79 -8.43 -6.45
CA LYS A 172 20.38 -7.43 -7.34
C LYS A 172 20.88 -6.25 -6.51
N ASN A 173 22.16 -6.27 -6.21
CA ASN A 173 22.80 -5.28 -5.38
C ASN A 173 23.16 -4.03 -6.22
N GLU A 174 22.34 -3.01 -6.11
CA GLU A 174 22.59 -1.68 -6.68
C GLU A 174 22.72 -0.64 -5.54
N PRO A 175 23.87 -0.62 -4.81
CA PRO A 175 24.01 0.17 -3.58
C PRO A 175 23.67 1.65 -3.73
N ALA A 176 23.95 2.22 -4.88
CA ALA A 176 23.66 3.64 -5.14
C ALA A 176 22.14 3.90 -5.19
N ILE A 177 21.37 3.02 -5.85
CA ILE A 177 19.91 3.11 -5.93
C ILE A 177 19.29 2.86 -4.56
N ASP A 178 19.75 1.85 -3.85
CA ASP A 178 19.27 1.50 -2.52
C ASP A 178 19.47 2.64 -1.51
N ILE A 179 20.64 3.30 -1.55
CA ILE A 179 20.91 4.48 -0.72
C ILE A 179 19.97 5.63 -1.07
N VAL A 180 19.75 5.90 -2.36
CA VAL A 180 18.84 6.96 -2.81
C VAL A 180 17.41 6.68 -2.33
N ILE A 181 16.91 5.47 -2.50
CA ILE A 181 15.57 5.07 -2.05
C ILE A 181 15.44 5.18 -0.53
N ALA A 182 16.46 4.75 0.22
CA ALA A 182 16.46 4.90 1.68
C ALA A 182 16.42 6.37 2.12
N ILE A 183 17.20 7.24 1.47
CA ILE A 183 17.18 8.69 1.73
C ILE A 183 15.80 9.29 1.41
N ILE A 184 15.23 8.97 0.24
CA ILE A 184 13.89 9.41 -0.15
C ILE A 184 12.85 8.96 0.89
N SER A 185 12.93 7.72 1.35
CA SER A 185 12.03 7.17 2.38
C SER A 185 12.08 7.97 3.67
N ILE A 186 13.29 8.30 4.15
CA ILE A 186 13.49 9.10 5.37
C ILE A 186 12.90 10.51 5.19
N ILE A 187 13.16 11.14 4.06
CA ILE A 187 12.64 12.49 3.76
C ILE A 187 11.10 12.46 3.72
N LEU A 188 10.51 11.52 2.98
CA LEU A 188 9.06 11.41 2.86
C LEU A 188 8.40 11.14 4.22
N MET A 189 8.94 10.24 5.03
CA MET A 189 8.45 10.02 6.39
C MET A 189 8.60 11.28 7.25
N GLY A 190 9.75 11.95 7.18
CA GLY A 190 10.03 13.18 7.91
C GLY A 190 9.05 14.32 7.57
N ILE A 191 8.55 14.38 6.35
CA ILE A 191 7.52 15.33 5.90
C ILE A 191 6.12 14.85 6.33
N THR A 192 5.82 13.58 6.09
CA THR A 192 4.47 13.03 6.27
C THR A 192 4.03 13.04 7.75
N PHE A 193 4.89 12.62 8.67
CA PHE A 193 4.51 12.51 10.08
C PHE A 193 4.08 13.84 10.72
N PRO A 194 4.83 14.96 10.59
CA PRO A 194 4.39 16.24 11.15
C PRO A 194 3.14 16.79 10.45
N LEU A 195 3.02 16.64 9.12
CA LEU A 195 1.83 17.05 8.37
C LEU A 195 0.60 16.27 8.83
N TYR A 196 0.73 14.96 8.98
CA TYR A 196 -0.34 14.09 9.43
C TYR A 196 -0.78 14.42 10.87
N ARG A 197 0.17 14.62 11.79
CA ARG A 197 -0.15 15.05 13.16
C ARG A 197 -0.85 16.42 13.20
N TRP A 198 -0.39 17.35 12.37
CA TRP A 198 -1.06 18.65 12.23
C TRP A 198 -2.50 18.49 11.74
N ARG A 199 -2.72 17.65 10.73
CA ARG A 199 -4.04 17.36 10.18
C ARG A 199 -4.98 16.78 11.23
N LEU A 200 -4.55 15.75 11.95
CA LEU A 200 -5.35 15.11 13.00
C LEU A 200 -5.73 16.11 14.11
N LYS A 201 -4.81 16.98 14.51
CA LYS A 201 -5.11 18.03 15.49
C LYS A 201 -6.14 19.04 15.00
N ARG A 202 -6.08 19.38 13.71
CA ARG A 202 -7.04 20.31 13.07
C ARG A 202 -8.44 19.69 13.02
N GLU A 203 -8.56 18.44 12.65
CA GLU A 203 -9.83 17.72 12.59
C GLU A 203 -10.45 17.54 13.99
N ALA A 204 -9.65 17.19 14.99
CA ALA A 204 -10.11 17.09 16.37
C ALA A 204 -10.70 18.43 16.88
N LYS A 205 -10.06 19.57 16.56
CA LYS A 205 -10.57 20.90 16.91
C LYS A 205 -11.87 21.26 16.19
N LYS A 206 -12.06 20.82 14.95
CA LYS A 206 -13.29 21.06 14.19
C LYS A 206 -14.46 20.30 14.83
N ASN A 207 -14.28 19.01 15.12
CA ASN A 207 -15.31 18.19 15.72
C ASN A 207 -15.74 18.70 17.10
N PHE A 208 -14.82 19.28 17.90
CA PHE A 208 -15.12 19.87 19.21
C PHE A 208 -15.96 21.17 19.12
N ARG A 209 -15.95 21.86 17.99
CA ARG A 209 -16.75 23.09 17.78
C ARG A 209 -18.15 22.82 17.23
N GLU A 210 -18.38 21.62 16.73
CA GLU A 210 -19.67 21.22 16.14
C GLU A 210 -20.53 20.41 17.13
N THR A 211 -19.99 20.09 18.33
CA THR A 211 -20.69 19.49 19.48
C THR A 211 -20.99 20.53 20.53
#